data_69bf63216bcbce9d5979e8a1ca4868d9
#
_entry.id   69bf63216bcbce9d5979e8a1ca4868d9
#
_cell.length_a   1.000
_cell.length_b   1.000
_cell.length_c   1.000
_cell.angle_alpha   90.00
_cell.angle_beta   90.00
_cell.angle_gamma   90.00
#
_symmetry.space_group_name_H-M   'P 1'
#
loop_
_entity.id
_entity.type
_entity.pdbx_description
1 polymer ?
#
loop_
_entity_poly.entity_id
_entity_poly.type
_entity_poly.pdbx_seq_one_letter_code
_entity_poly.pdbx_strand_id
1 'polypeptide(L)'
;EFEDIEALGVDSGEELLENIAENGMNLFNEAENASGGVNSARGDMGAYNLRNMGTGNTLTLLNGSRLVNSPGYQPDLIGGDYVPAMTVNSNLVPVWGVQRMEILRDGASAIYGADAVAGVVNYAMQADFEGFSFRTKYGWYDHFDAGDKTFTAKFGKNFNNGATNVSVFMD
;
A
#
# COMPACT_ATOMS: atom_id res chain seq x y z
N GLU A 1 10.74 8.68 -3.66
CA GLU A 1 11.01 9.51 -2.45
C GLU A 1 9.70 10.09 -1.90
N PHE A 2 9.72 10.59 -0.67
CA PHE A 2 8.53 11.17 -0.03
C PHE A 2 7.94 12.36 -0.82
N GLU A 3 8.80 13.21 -1.34
CA GLU A 3 8.40 14.37 -2.16
C GLU A 3 7.65 13.95 -3.43
N ASP A 4 8.03 12.84 -4.06
CA ASP A 4 7.35 12.30 -5.23
C ASP A 4 5.97 11.74 -4.84
N ILE A 5 5.88 11.04 -3.70
CA ILE A 5 4.62 10.50 -3.16
C ILE A 5 3.67 11.66 -2.82
N GLU A 6 4.18 12.71 -2.19
CA GLU A 6 3.43 13.92 -1.88
C GLU A 6 2.95 14.63 -3.14
N ALA A 7 3.79 14.72 -4.18
CA ALA A 7 3.45 15.35 -5.44
C ALA A 7 2.37 14.57 -6.23
N LEU A 8 2.33 13.25 -6.10
CA LEU A 8 1.28 12.40 -6.67
C LEU A 8 -0.08 12.62 -6.01
N GLY A 9 -0.10 13.15 -4.79
CA GLY A 9 -1.32 13.39 -4.05
C GLY A 9 -2.03 12.13 -3.56
N VAL A 10 -1.35 11.00 -3.58
CA VAL A 10 -1.86 9.70 -3.11
C VAL A 10 -1.99 9.67 -1.59
N ASP A 11 -2.99 8.99 -1.08
CA ASP A 11 -3.25 8.84 0.35
C ASP A 11 -3.58 7.41 0.77
N SER A 12 -3.66 6.48 -0.18
CA SER A 12 -3.77 5.05 0.10
C SER A 12 -2.65 4.24 -0.57
N GLY A 13 -2.41 3.04 -0.05
CA GLY A 13 -1.48 2.09 -0.67
C GLY A 13 -1.94 1.69 -2.07
N GLU A 14 -3.24 1.63 -2.32
CA GLU A 14 -3.82 1.29 -3.61
C GLU A 14 -3.63 2.41 -4.63
N GLU A 15 -3.91 3.67 -4.30
CA GLU A 15 -3.62 4.80 -5.18
C GLU A 15 -2.12 4.86 -5.55
N LEU A 16 -1.24 4.51 -4.59
CA LEU A 16 0.19 4.42 -4.86
C LEU A 16 0.51 3.30 -5.85
N LEU A 17 -0.21 2.15 -5.79
CA LEU A 17 -0.06 1.03 -6.72
C LEU A 17 -0.33 1.42 -8.17
N GLU A 18 -1.34 2.22 -8.42
CA GLU A 18 -1.72 2.65 -9.77
C GLU A 18 -0.62 3.48 -10.44
N ASN A 19 0.24 4.11 -9.66
CA ASN A 19 1.37 4.89 -10.14
C ASN A 19 2.64 4.05 -10.39
N ILE A 20 2.59 2.73 -10.14
CA ILE A 20 3.72 1.82 -10.39
C ILE A 20 3.54 1.18 -11.75
N ALA A 21 4.42 1.50 -12.69
CA ALA A 21 4.34 1.00 -14.07
C ALA A 21 4.41 -0.54 -14.19
N GLU A 22 5.02 -1.21 -13.22
CA GLU A 22 5.16 -2.66 -13.17
C GLU A 22 4.00 -3.37 -12.48
N ASN A 23 3.08 -2.63 -11.89
CA ASN A 23 1.92 -3.22 -11.25
C ASN A 23 0.93 -3.74 -12.30
N GLY A 24 0.46 -4.95 -12.12
CA GLY A 24 -0.58 -5.54 -12.96
C GLY A 24 -1.97 -5.12 -12.50
N MET A 25 -2.98 -5.58 -13.23
CA MET A 25 -4.37 -5.29 -12.90
C MET A 25 -4.82 -6.10 -11.68
N ASN A 26 -5.47 -5.42 -10.75
CA ASN A 26 -6.22 -6.02 -9.66
C ASN A 26 -7.70 -6.06 -10.02
N LEU A 27 -8.38 -7.17 -9.70
CA LEU A 27 -9.81 -7.31 -9.95
C LEU A 27 -10.64 -6.52 -8.94
N PHE A 28 -10.18 -6.45 -7.70
CA PHE A 28 -10.77 -5.61 -6.68
C PHE A 28 -9.92 -4.36 -6.53
N ASN A 29 -10.51 -3.21 -6.76
CA ASN A 29 -9.86 -1.90 -6.73
C ASN A 29 -10.78 -0.85 -6.11
N GLU A 30 -10.26 0.36 -5.95
CA GLU A 30 -10.99 1.46 -5.33
C GLU A 30 -12.29 1.81 -6.08
N ALA A 31 -12.29 1.75 -7.40
CA ALA A 31 -13.50 2.02 -8.19
C ALA A 31 -14.59 0.96 -7.95
N GLU A 32 -14.21 -0.30 -7.76
CA GLU A 32 -15.14 -1.37 -7.40
C GLU A 32 -15.66 -1.16 -5.97
N ASN A 33 -14.80 -0.74 -5.04
CA ASN A 33 -15.17 -0.40 -3.68
C ASN A 33 -16.14 0.79 -3.64
N ALA A 34 -15.86 1.87 -4.35
CA ALA A 34 -16.71 3.05 -4.45
C ALA A 34 -18.08 2.75 -5.03
N SER A 35 -18.20 1.79 -5.96
CA SER A 35 -19.47 1.33 -6.51
C SER A 35 -20.27 0.42 -5.57
N GLY A 36 -19.75 0.11 -4.39
CA GLY A 36 -20.37 -0.81 -3.43
C GLY A 36 -20.23 -2.28 -3.82
N GLY A 37 -19.18 -2.60 -4.54
CA GLY A 37 -18.90 -3.95 -5.01
C GLY A 37 -18.39 -4.91 -3.93
N VAL A 38 -17.82 -6.02 -4.37
CA VAL A 38 -17.44 -7.13 -3.48
C VAL A 38 -16.30 -6.76 -2.54
N ASN A 39 -15.39 -5.88 -2.98
CA ASN A 39 -14.24 -5.45 -2.18
C ASN A 39 -14.67 -4.67 -0.92
N SER A 40 -15.69 -3.83 -1.04
CA SER A 40 -16.22 -3.07 0.11
C SER A 40 -16.70 -3.98 1.25
N ALA A 41 -17.23 -5.16 0.92
CA ALA A 41 -17.66 -6.16 1.89
C ALA A 41 -16.50 -6.99 2.49
N ARG A 42 -15.28 -6.87 1.94
CA ARG A 42 -14.09 -7.66 2.32
C ARG A 42 -12.99 -6.86 2.98
N GLY A 43 -13.27 -5.61 3.33
CA GLY A 43 -12.34 -4.77 4.07
C GLY A 43 -11.33 -4.05 3.20
N ASP A 44 -11.70 -3.73 1.97
CA ASP A 44 -10.92 -2.88 1.08
C ASP A 44 -9.46 -3.36 0.92
N MET A 45 -9.31 -4.46 0.19
CA MET A 45 -8.03 -5.12 -0.01
C MET A 45 -7.27 -4.53 -1.19
N GLY A 46 -6.27 -3.69 -0.92
CA GLY A 46 -5.23 -3.36 -1.89
C GLY A 46 -4.10 -4.40 -1.89
N ALA A 47 -3.60 -4.79 -3.06
CA ALA A 47 -2.50 -5.74 -3.16
C ALA A 47 -1.58 -5.46 -4.36
N TYR A 48 -0.29 -5.76 -4.22
CA TYR A 48 0.66 -5.67 -5.30
C TYR A 48 0.59 -6.87 -6.22
N ASN A 49 0.47 -6.61 -7.52
CA ASN A 49 0.51 -7.62 -8.57
C ASN A 49 1.65 -7.29 -9.56
N LEU A 50 2.88 -7.35 -9.09
CA LEU A 50 4.04 -7.00 -9.91
C LEU A 50 4.12 -7.89 -11.15
N ARG A 51 4.29 -7.27 -12.31
CA ARG A 51 4.40 -7.92 -13.62
C ARG A 51 3.21 -8.83 -13.98
N ASN A 52 2.05 -8.61 -13.36
CA ASN A 52 0.85 -9.44 -13.53
C ASN A 52 1.07 -10.94 -13.23
N MET A 53 1.94 -11.24 -12.27
CA MET A 53 2.28 -12.62 -11.88
C MET A 53 1.40 -13.17 -10.76
N GLY A 54 0.34 -12.46 -10.39
CA GLY A 54 -0.56 -12.79 -9.28
C GLY A 54 -0.20 -12.07 -7.99
N THR A 55 -1.24 -11.68 -7.25
CA THR A 55 -1.09 -10.86 -6.02
C THR A 55 -0.39 -11.62 -4.89
N GLY A 56 -0.50 -12.94 -4.85
CA GLY A 56 0.18 -13.79 -3.85
C GLY A 56 1.69 -13.95 -4.06
N ASN A 57 2.24 -13.49 -5.18
CA ASN A 57 3.64 -13.66 -5.55
C ASN A 57 4.50 -12.41 -5.32
N THR A 58 3.94 -11.35 -4.77
CA THR A 58 4.66 -10.12 -4.40
C THR A 58 4.79 -10.01 -2.88
N LEU A 59 6.01 -9.99 -2.39
CA LEU A 59 6.28 -9.83 -0.96
C LEU A 59 6.24 -8.35 -0.57
N THR A 60 5.46 -8.03 0.46
CA THR A 60 5.42 -6.68 1.02
C THR A 60 6.15 -6.62 2.36
N LEU A 61 7.04 -5.64 2.48
CA LEU A 61 7.84 -5.38 3.67
C LEU A 61 7.56 -3.97 4.22
N LEU A 62 7.68 -3.83 5.52
CA LEU A 62 7.71 -2.56 6.23
C LEU A 62 9.03 -2.46 7.00
N ASN A 63 9.87 -1.47 6.66
CA ASN A 63 11.21 -1.33 7.22
C ASN A 63 12.04 -2.63 7.15
N GLY A 64 11.93 -3.36 6.04
CA GLY A 64 12.60 -4.63 5.82
C GLY A 64 11.99 -5.84 6.53
N SER A 65 10.95 -5.66 7.32
CA SER A 65 10.24 -6.74 8.02
C SER A 65 8.99 -7.18 7.24
N ARG A 66 8.71 -8.48 7.20
CA ARG A 66 7.51 -9.01 6.53
C ARG A 66 6.24 -8.54 7.24
N LEU A 67 5.30 -8.05 6.46
CA LEU A 67 3.94 -7.82 6.93
C LEU A 67 3.13 -9.11 6.91
N VAL A 68 2.17 -9.18 7.82
CA VAL A 68 1.25 -10.33 7.94
C VAL A 68 0.18 -10.24 6.86
N ASN A 69 -0.16 -11.37 6.24
CA ASN A 69 -1.26 -11.42 5.30
C ASN A 69 -2.58 -11.04 5.97
N SER A 70 -3.37 -10.28 5.24
CA SER A 70 -4.73 -9.92 5.67
C SER A 70 -5.66 -11.14 5.61
N PRO A 71 -6.70 -11.19 6.44
CA PRO A 71 -7.76 -12.19 6.31
C PRO A 71 -8.64 -11.99 5.06
N GLY A 72 -8.56 -10.82 4.42
CA GLY A 72 -9.14 -10.58 3.11
C GLY A 72 -8.33 -11.27 2.00
N TYR A 73 -8.81 -11.21 0.77
CA TYR A 73 -8.11 -11.77 -0.38
C TYR A 73 -8.37 -10.98 -1.66
N GLN A 74 -7.44 -11.07 -2.60
CA GLN A 74 -7.63 -10.70 -4.00
C GLN A 74 -7.84 -11.97 -4.83
N PRO A 75 -8.69 -11.97 -5.85
CA PRO A 75 -8.81 -13.09 -6.76
C PRO A 75 -7.71 -13.05 -7.80
N ASP A 76 -6.97 -14.14 -7.93
CA ASP A 76 -6.05 -14.37 -9.04
C ASP A 76 -6.67 -15.29 -10.08
N LEU A 77 -6.45 -15.00 -11.37
CA LEU A 77 -6.91 -15.86 -12.47
C LEU A 77 -5.88 -16.97 -12.72
N ILE A 78 -6.21 -18.19 -12.31
CA ILE A 78 -5.32 -19.35 -12.44
C ILE A 78 -6.04 -20.44 -13.23
N GLY A 79 -5.51 -20.78 -14.40
CA GLY A 79 -6.08 -21.84 -15.24
C GLY A 79 -7.48 -21.55 -15.81
N GLY A 80 -7.92 -20.30 -15.78
CA GLY A 80 -9.24 -19.87 -16.22
C GLY A 80 -10.26 -19.69 -15.09
N ASP A 81 -9.90 -20.05 -13.85
CA ASP A 81 -10.75 -19.90 -12.67
C ASP A 81 -10.19 -18.80 -11.74
N TYR A 82 -11.09 -18.13 -11.04
CA TYR A 82 -10.73 -17.17 -10.01
C TYR A 82 -10.44 -17.86 -8.69
N VAL A 83 -9.19 -17.79 -8.24
CA VAL A 83 -8.71 -18.40 -7.00
C VAL A 83 -8.38 -17.31 -5.98
N PRO A 84 -8.87 -17.39 -4.72
CA PRO A 84 -8.52 -16.41 -3.72
C PRO A 84 -7.04 -16.51 -3.33
N ALA A 85 -6.32 -15.40 -3.45
CA ALA A 85 -4.93 -15.26 -3.03
C ALA A 85 -4.86 -14.39 -1.77
N MET A 86 -4.38 -14.97 -0.67
CA MET A 86 -4.15 -14.22 0.57
C MET A 86 -2.87 -13.41 0.44
N THR A 87 -2.96 -12.12 0.70
CA THR A 87 -1.84 -11.19 0.58
C THR A 87 -1.87 -10.13 1.68
N VAL A 88 -0.83 -9.33 1.76
CA VAL A 88 -0.81 -8.14 2.62
C VAL A 88 -1.76 -7.10 2.05
N ASN A 89 -2.58 -6.48 2.90
CA ASN A 89 -3.37 -5.33 2.50
C ASN A 89 -2.48 -4.08 2.48
N SER A 90 -2.20 -3.55 1.29
CA SER A 90 -1.38 -2.34 1.11
C SER A 90 -2.03 -1.09 1.70
N ASN A 91 -3.36 -1.07 1.81
CA ASN A 91 -4.11 0.05 2.39
C ASN A 91 -3.93 0.19 3.91
N LEU A 92 -3.33 -0.81 4.57
CA LEU A 92 -2.97 -0.73 5.99
C LEU A 92 -1.62 -0.01 6.24
N VAL A 93 -0.89 0.33 5.17
CA VAL A 93 0.37 1.07 5.31
C VAL A 93 0.08 2.56 5.26
N PRO A 94 0.42 3.33 6.31
CA PRO A 94 0.20 4.77 6.34
C PRO A 94 1.13 5.47 5.35
N VAL A 95 0.63 5.72 4.14
CA VAL A 95 1.42 6.27 3.01
C VAL A 95 2.04 7.61 3.37
N TRP A 96 1.36 8.43 4.16
CA TRP A 96 1.85 9.73 4.60
C TRP A 96 3.07 9.64 5.55
N GLY A 97 3.31 8.48 6.15
CA GLY A 97 4.48 8.17 6.97
C GLY A 97 5.65 7.56 6.17
N VAL A 98 5.44 7.21 4.91
CA VAL A 98 6.47 6.58 4.08
C VAL A 98 7.49 7.61 3.62
N GLN A 99 8.78 7.35 3.86
CA GLN A 99 9.88 8.14 3.34
C GLN A 99 10.20 7.78 1.89
N ARG A 100 10.22 6.49 1.59
CA ARG A 100 10.45 5.96 0.25
C ARG A 100 9.88 4.55 0.12
N MET A 101 9.53 4.20 -1.10
CA MET A 101 9.20 2.85 -1.49
C MET A 101 10.32 2.28 -2.37
N GLU A 102 10.70 1.06 -2.09
CA GLU A 102 11.76 0.33 -2.80
C GLU A 102 11.15 -0.91 -3.46
N ILE A 103 11.36 -1.06 -4.76
CA ILE A 103 10.86 -2.20 -5.53
C ILE A 103 12.03 -3.02 -6.04
N LEU A 104 12.13 -4.27 -5.57
CA LEU A 104 13.08 -5.26 -6.08
C LEU A 104 12.36 -6.18 -7.04
N ARG A 105 12.72 -6.11 -8.31
CA ARG A 105 11.98 -6.76 -9.41
C ARG A 105 12.42 -8.19 -9.70
N ASP A 106 13.68 -8.52 -9.47
CA ASP A 106 14.28 -9.80 -9.88
C ASP A 106 15.16 -10.40 -8.79
N GLY A 107 15.29 -11.73 -8.79
CA GLY A 107 16.15 -12.45 -7.87
C GLY A 107 15.70 -12.45 -6.41
N ALA A 108 14.58 -11.83 -6.10
CA ALA A 108 14.11 -11.66 -4.74
C ALA A 108 13.78 -13.00 -4.04
N SER A 109 13.27 -13.96 -4.79
CA SER A 109 12.92 -15.29 -4.27
C SER A 109 14.13 -16.07 -3.71
N ALA A 110 15.33 -15.83 -4.22
CA ALA A 110 16.56 -16.44 -3.72
C ALA A 110 16.90 -15.98 -2.28
N ILE A 111 16.47 -14.78 -1.91
CA ILE A 111 16.73 -14.19 -0.59
C ILE A 111 15.50 -14.31 0.31
N TYR A 112 14.33 -14.03 -0.24
CA TYR A 112 13.09 -13.87 0.52
C TYR A 112 12.12 -15.06 0.42
N GLY A 113 12.40 -16.05 -0.43
CA GLY A 113 11.58 -17.24 -0.60
C GLY A 113 10.46 -17.11 -1.63
N ALA A 114 9.56 -18.10 -1.63
CA ALA A 114 8.54 -18.29 -2.66
C ALA A 114 7.56 -17.12 -2.82
N ASP A 115 7.27 -16.39 -1.75
CA ASP A 115 6.33 -15.26 -1.77
C ASP A 115 6.86 -14.06 -2.56
N ALA A 116 8.13 -14.07 -2.96
CA ALA A 116 8.81 -12.98 -3.65
C ALA A 116 9.17 -13.31 -5.10
N VAL A 117 8.42 -14.21 -5.75
CA VAL A 117 8.69 -14.62 -7.15
C VAL A 117 8.48 -13.47 -8.12
N ALA A 118 7.43 -12.67 -7.94
CA ALA A 118 7.18 -11.49 -8.74
C ALA A 118 8.06 -10.30 -8.36
N GLY A 119 8.48 -10.24 -7.09
CA GLY A 119 9.32 -9.19 -6.56
C GLY A 119 9.03 -8.88 -5.09
N VAL A 120 9.68 -7.82 -4.61
CA VAL A 120 9.50 -7.30 -3.25
C VAL A 120 9.17 -5.82 -3.32
N VAL A 121 8.20 -5.39 -2.53
CA VAL A 121 7.90 -3.98 -2.25
C VAL A 121 8.21 -3.71 -0.80
N ASN A 122 9.16 -2.82 -0.53
CA ASN A 122 9.54 -2.41 0.82
C ASN A 122 9.18 -0.95 1.06
N TYR A 123 8.39 -0.72 2.08
CA TYR A 123 8.09 0.62 2.58
C TYR A 123 9.09 0.99 3.67
N ALA A 124 9.90 2.01 3.42
CA ALA A 124 10.75 2.61 4.44
C ALA A 124 10.03 3.81 5.06
N MET A 125 9.71 3.72 6.34
CA MET A 125 9.03 4.78 7.08
C MET A 125 9.98 5.92 7.43
N GLN A 126 9.43 7.11 7.62
CA GLN A 126 10.18 8.26 8.12
C GLN A 126 10.72 7.96 9.54
N ALA A 127 12.03 8.03 9.72
CA ALA A 127 12.69 7.66 10.97
C ALA A 127 12.88 8.83 11.95
N ASP A 128 12.93 10.06 11.45
CA ASP A 128 13.33 11.28 12.20
C ASP A 128 12.38 12.45 11.97
N PHE A 129 11.12 12.16 11.72
CA PHE A 129 10.15 13.24 11.59
C PHE A 129 10.03 14.01 12.91
N GLU A 130 10.17 15.33 12.83
CA GLU A 130 9.98 16.22 13.97
C GLU A 130 8.95 17.30 13.61
N GLY A 131 7.93 17.42 14.41
CA GLY A 131 6.87 18.39 14.24
C GLY A 131 5.48 17.76 14.19
N PHE A 132 4.54 18.54 13.68
CA PHE A 132 3.15 18.14 13.44
C PHE A 132 2.75 18.50 12.02
N SER A 133 2.15 17.55 11.32
CA SER A 133 1.59 17.77 10.00
C SER A 133 0.18 17.17 9.94
N PHE A 134 -0.70 17.86 9.24
CA PHE A 134 -2.09 17.52 9.12
C PHE A 134 -2.55 17.76 7.69
N ARG A 135 -3.26 16.78 7.11
CA ARG A 135 -3.81 16.88 5.77
C ARG A 135 -5.25 16.39 5.77
N THR A 136 -6.07 17.03 4.96
CA THR A 136 -7.43 16.56 4.65
C THR A 136 -7.59 16.54 3.16
N LYS A 137 -8.07 15.45 2.60
CA LYS A 137 -8.44 15.32 1.20
C LYS A 137 -9.95 15.09 1.12
N TYR A 138 -10.57 15.69 0.13
CA TYR A 138 -11.95 15.44 -0.21
C TYR A 138 -12.04 15.19 -1.71
N GLY A 139 -12.46 13.97 -2.07
CA GLY A 139 -12.68 13.53 -3.44
C GLY A 139 -14.15 13.30 -3.72
N TRP A 140 -14.56 13.42 -4.99
CA TRP A 140 -15.87 13.01 -5.47
C TRP A 140 -15.74 12.40 -6.86
N TYR A 141 -16.64 11.48 -7.18
CA TYR A 141 -16.68 10.81 -8.47
C TYR A 141 -17.75 11.44 -9.34
N ASP A 142 -17.41 11.86 -10.57
CA ASP A 142 -18.33 12.55 -11.49
C ASP A 142 -19.55 11.71 -11.89
N HIS A 143 -19.46 10.39 -11.80
CA HIS A 143 -20.49 9.47 -12.31
C HIS A 143 -21.17 8.64 -11.21
N PHE A 144 -20.74 8.79 -9.97
CA PHE A 144 -21.31 8.08 -8.82
C PHE A 144 -21.61 9.10 -7.70
N ASP A 145 -22.74 8.89 -7.03
CA ASP A 145 -23.06 9.64 -5.81
C ASP A 145 -22.24 9.10 -4.61
N ALA A 146 -20.93 9.10 -4.79
CA ALA A 146 -19.94 8.67 -3.82
C ALA A 146 -18.88 9.74 -3.64
N GLY A 147 -18.42 9.91 -2.43
CA GLY A 147 -17.34 10.83 -2.09
C GLY A 147 -16.35 10.16 -1.15
N ASP A 148 -15.07 10.45 -1.34
CA ASP A 148 -13.99 10.06 -0.48
C ASP A 148 -13.59 11.20 0.45
N LYS A 149 -13.28 10.88 1.71
CA LYS A 149 -12.80 11.83 2.71
C LYS A 149 -11.67 11.20 3.47
N THR A 150 -10.46 11.67 3.22
CA THR A 150 -9.28 11.20 3.92
C THR A 150 -8.77 12.25 4.89
N PHE A 151 -8.35 11.79 6.03
CA PHE A 151 -7.80 12.58 7.11
C PHE A 151 -6.50 11.96 7.56
N THR A 152 -5.40 12.63 7.32
CA THR A 152 -4.09 12.15 7.72
C THR A 152 -3.43 13.09 8.72
N ALA A 153 -2.80 12.53 9.73
CA ALA A 153 -2.04 13.27 10.71
C ALA A 153 -0.71 12.58 11.01
N LYS A 154 0.33 13.36 11.19
CA LYS A 154 1.61 12.86 11.68
C LYS A 154 2.16 13.78 12.75
N PHE A 155 2.70 13.16 13.78
CA PHE A 155 3.39 13.82 14.87
C PHE A 155 4.71 13.11 15.15
N GLY A 156 5.77 13.86 15.36
CA GLY A 156 7.06 13.31 15.72
C GLY A 156 7.85 14.23 16.63
N LYS A 157 8.67 13.63 17.50
CA LYS A 157 9.56 14.36 18.37
C LYS A 157 10.86 13.61 18.62
N ASN A 158 11.95 14.36 18.51
CA ASN A 158 13.28 13.88 18.87
C ASN A 158 13.58 14.10 20.36
N PHE A 159 14.21 13.11 20.98
CA PHE A 159 14.66 13.12 22.37
C PHE A 159 16.16 12.77 22.43
N ASN A 160 16.80 13.03 23.57
CA ASN A 160 18.21 12.69 23.80
C ASN A 160 19.16 13.23 22.70
N ASN A 161 19.01 14.50 22.33
CA ASN A 161 19.80 15.13 21.25
C ASN A 161 19.71 14.39 19.90
N GLY A 162 18.54 13.88 19.57
CA GLY A 162 18.30 13.17 18.33
C GLY A 162 18.61 11.67 18.35
N ALA A 163 19.04 11.13 19.50
CA ALA A 163 19.33 9.70 19.62
C ALA A 163 18.06 8.81 19.66
N THR A 164 16.91 9.42 19.92
CA THR A 164 15.61 8.71 19.98
C THR A 164 14.56 9.56 19.29
N ASN A 165 13.87 9.00 18.30
CA ASN A 165 12.69 9.61 17.69
C ASN A 165 11.44 8.80 18.05
N VAL A 166 10.36 9.49 18.38
CA VAL A 166 9.04 8.91 18.52
C VAL A 166 8.12 9.59 17.51
N SER A 167 7.63 8.83 16.54
CA SER A 167 6.73 9.29 15.50
C SER A 167 5.45 8.48 15.50
N VAL A 168 4.33 9.16 15.29
CA VAL A 168 3.01 8.56 15.13
C VAL A 168 2.44 9.02 13.80
N PHE A 169 2.00 8.08 13.00
CA PHE A 169 1.34 8.31 11.72
C PHE A 169 -0.08 7.75 11.80
N MET A 170 -1.04 8.48 11.25
CA MET A 170 -2.44 8.12 11.24
C MET A 170 -3.05 8.54 9.90
N ASP A 171 -3.63 7.59 9.20
CA ASP A 171 -4.43 7.75 7.99
C ASP A 171 -5.86 7.29 8.23
#